data_8a37e481c8af5c76f7cd56237ffede29
#
_entry.id   8a37e481c8af5c76f7cd56237ffede29
#
_cell.length_a   1.000
_cell.length_b   1.000
_cell.length_c   1.000
_cell.angle_alpha   90.00
_cell.angle_beta   90.00
_cell.angle_gamma   90.00
#
_symmetry.space_group_name_H-M   'P 1'
#
loop_
_entity.id
_entity.type
_entity.pdbx_description
1 polymer ?
#
loop_
_entity_poly.entity_id
_entity_poly.type
_entity_poly.pdbx_seq_one_letter_code
_entity_poly.pdbx_strand_id
1 'polypeptide(L)'
;MAYLLSSPCLPQNMLLEQQFLQHQLFSNSWNTLAKNPKYTPFSSRFDRVINPNSVIRNALMKSYDVLPKADEREHEFLLAQKLELEEDPRLLSEIWREIQGENDWEGLIDPMNSHLRLEVLRYGEFAQACYDSFDFDPHSKYCGSCKYTTSEFFDKLEMAHHGYDICRYLYATSNINLEKFFQKSRSIRSIWSPHANWMGYVAVTSDEEEIRRLGRRDVLISWRGTVTYLEWLHDLKNILRPVHFRDNPHVQIESGFYDLYTTKEENCKYCSFSAREQVLAEVKRLVELYKDEELSITITGHSLGGALALLSAYDIAEMRLNIIRDNNNCTKKLPISVFSFASPRVGNLKFKERCDELGIKQLRVINIHDKVPTMPGLIANEKNDLQKFLEEKVHFPWSYAHVGTELALDHTHSPFLKPSADIGCTHNLEAHLHLIDGYHGKGKKFSLATKRDIALVNKDSGFLKSEYGVPPKWRQDLNKGMVRNSEGRWVVPERPRVEHHPPDTAHHFALAMKVAYDPRLNF
;
A
#
# COMPACT_ATOMS: atom_id res chain seq x y z
N MET A 1 -21.23 16.60 -52.70
CA MET A 1 -22.54 17.06 -52.27
C MET A 1 -22.69 16.74 -50.80
N ALA A 2 -22.65 17.78 -49.99
CA ALA A 2 -22.69 17.78 -48.55
C ALA A 2 -24.05 17.42 -47.98
N TYR A 3 -24.11 16.88 -46.80
CA TYR A 3 -25.02 17.28 -45.74
C TYR A 3 -24.44 16.94 -44.34
N LEU A 4 -24.06 18.00 -43.67
CA LEU A 4 -23.87 18.07 -42.23
C LEU A 4 -25.24 17.96 -41.55
N LEU A 5 -25.33 17.18 -40.45
CA LEU A 5 -26.36 17.35 -39.46
C LEU A 5 -25.67 17.43 -38.07
N SER A 6 -25.67 18.67 -37.57
CA SER A 6 -25.33 19.05 -36.22
C SER A 6 -26.45 18.65 -35.25
N SER A 7 -26.08 17.95 -34.16
CA SER A 7 -26.99 17.77 -33.02
C SER A 7 -26.79 18.91 -32.04
N PRO A 8 -27.85 19.46 -31.43
CA PRO A 8 -27.76 20.57 -30.51
C PRO A 8 -27.37 20.14 -29.10
N CYS A 9 -26.40 20.84 -28.50
CA CYS A 9 -26.13 20.81 -27.08
C CYS A 9 -27.32 21.27 -26.27
N LEU A 10 -27.77 20.48 -25.32
CA LEU A 10 -28.69 20.87 -24.28
C LEU A 10 -27.96 21.65 -23.18
N PRO A 11 -28.59 22.70 -22.60
CA PRO A 11 -27.98 23.55 -21.58
C PRO A 11 -27.77 22.80 -20.25
N GLN A 12 -26.64 23.03 -19.59
CA GLN A 12 -26.26 22.47 -18.28
C GLN A 12 -27.30 22.70 -17.14
N ASN A 13 -28.18 23.63 -17.27
CA ASN A 13 -29.19 23.93 -16.23
C ASN A 13 -30.32 22.88 -16.11
N MET A 14 -30.54 22.02 -17.09
CA MET A 14 -31.55 20.95 -17.00
C MET A 14 -31.11 19.72 -16.22
N LEU A 15 -29.81 19.49 -16.07
CA LEU A 15 -29.28 18.37 -15.29
C LEU A 15 -29.36 18.63 -13.78
N LEU A 16 -29.23 19.88 -13.37
CA LEU A 16 -29.33 20.28 -11.96
C LEU A 16 -30.76 20.24 -11.43
N GLU A 17 -31.76 20.56 -12.26
CA GLU A 17 -33.16 20.45 -11.86
C GLU A 17 -33.66 19.01 -11.73
N GLN A 18 -33.13 18.08 -12.52
CA GLN A 18 -33.48 16.66 -12.38
C GLN A 18 -32.87 16.02 -11.12
N GLN A 19 -31.68 16.43 -10.70
CA GLN A 19 -31.08 15.98 -9.45
C GLN A 19 -31.81 16.55 -8.22
N PHE A 20 -32.28 17.79 -8.29
CA PHE A 20 -33.06 18.41 -7.20
C PHE A 20 -34.44 17.77 -7.01
N LEU A 21 -35.09 17.35 -8.09
CA LEU A 21 -36.41 16.66 -8.04
C LEU A 21 -36.27 15.21 -7.52
N GLN A 22 -35.19 14.52 -7.80
CA GLN A 22 -34.94 13.19 -7.22
C GLN A 22 -34.69 13.27 -5.71
N HIS A 23 -33.99 14.30 -5.22
CA HIS A 23 -33.75 14.48 -3.78
C HIS A 23 -35.01 14.80 -2.99
N GLN A 24 -35.97 15.51 -3.58
CA GLN A 24 -37.29 15.81 -2.94
C GLN A 24 -38.22 14.60 -2.91
N LEU A 25 -38.14 13.70 -3.87
CA LEU A 25 -38.96 12.48 -3.89
C LEU A 25 -38.47 11.42 -2.87
N PHE A 26 -37.19 11.40 -2.54
CA PHE A 26 -36.66 10.49 -1.51
C PHE A 26 -36.93 10.99 -0.09
N SER A 27 -36.94 12.29 0.17
CA SER A 27 -37.23 12.84 1.50
C SER A 27 -38.69 12.70 1.94
N ASN A 28 -39.61 12.60 1.00
CA ASN A 28 -41.05 12.47 1.30
C ASN A 28 -41.51 11.02 1.58
N SER A 29 -40.73 10.01 1.20
CA SER A 29 -41.09 8.61 1.46
C SER A 29 -40.73 8.13 2.89
N TRP A 30 -39.80 8.80 3.57
CA TRP A 30 -39.42 8.46 4.95
C TRP A 30 -40.33 9.02 6.02
N ASN A 31 -41.04 10.13 5.73
CA ASN A 31 -41.97 10.74 6.68
C ASN A 31 -43.33 10.03 6.76
N THR A 32 -43.64 9.11 5.86
CA THR A 32 -44.91 8.38 5.84
C THR A 32 -44.88 7.05 6.55
N LEU A 33 -43.69 6.48 6.84
CA LEU A 33 -43.52 5.20 7.56
C LEU A 33 -43.43 5.35 9.09
N ALA A 34 -43.28 6.58 9.60
CA ALA A 34 -43.16 6.86 11.03
C ALA A 34 -44.47 7.01 11.78
N LYS A 35 -45.63 6.80 11.14
CA LYS A 35 -46.95 6.99 11.74
C LYS A 35 -47.83 5.73 11.74
N ASN A 36 -47.29 4.57 12.12
CA ASN A 36 -48.14 3.41 12.37
C ASN A 36 -47.89 2.85 13.79
N PRO A 37 -48.87 3.03 14.71
CA PRO A 37 -48.69 2.66 16.12
C PRO A 37 -49.15 1.23 16.38
N LYS A 38 -48.34 0.24 16.06
CA LYS A 38 -48.59 -1.18 16.44
C LYS A 38 -47.34 -2.01 16.79
N TYR A 39 -46.38 -1.41 17.45
CA TYR A 39 -45.37 -2.23 18.16
C TYR A 39 -45.03 -1.54 19.49
N THR A 40 -45.54 -2.10 20.57
CA THR A 40 -45.15 -1.77 21.93
C THR A 40 -43.79 -2.34 22.25
N PRO A 41 -42.85 -1.58 22.84
CA PRO A 41 -41.59 -2.14 23.30
C PRO A 41 -41.81 -2.89 24.62
N PHE A 42 -41.29 -4.09 24.69
CA PHE A 42 -41.21 -4.85 25.92
C PHE A 42 -40.19 -4.18 26.86
N SER A 43 -40.66 -3.60 27.93
CA SER A 43 -39.82 -3.15 29.04
C SER A 43 -39.51 -4.34 29.94
N SER A 44 -38.26 -4.67 30.12
CA SER A 44 -37.83 -5.44 31.30
C SER A 44 -36.70 -4.74 31.99
N ARG A 45 -36.98 -4.38 33.21
CA ARG A 45 -36.10 -3.90 34.29
C ARG A 45 -34.79 -4.68 34.34
N PHE A 46 -33.67 -3.99 34.26
CA PHE A 46 -32.45 -4.29 35.05
C PHE A 46 -31.66 -3.00 35.28
N ASP A 47 -32.05 -2.29 36.32
CA ASP A 47 -31.12 -1.39 37.02
C ASP A 47 -30.18 -2.25 37.83
N ARG A 48 -28.87 -2.18 37.58
CA ARG A 48 -27.83 -2.07 38.62
C ARG A 48 -26.41 -2.18 38.07
N VAL A 49 -25.60 -1.23 38.51
CA VAL A 49 -24.13 -1.21 38.53
C VAL A 49 -23.48 -0.99 37.14
N ILE A 50 -23.26 0.25 36.83
CA ILE A 50 -22.39 0.67 35.69
C ILE A 50 -20.94 0.43 36.14
N ASN A 51 -20.35 -0.66 35.65
CA ASN A 51 -18.93 -0.90 35.71
C ASN A 51 -18.29 -0.13 34.53
N PRO A 52 -17.26 0.70 34.71
CA PRO A 52 -16.61 1.44 33.63
C PRO A 52 -16.14 0.55 32.46
N ASN A 53 -15.80 -0.70 32.76
CA ASN A 53 -15.44 -1.71 31.76
C ASN A 53 -16.62 -2.15 30.86
N SER A 54 -17.88 -1.93 31.30
CA SER A 54 -19.06 -2.27 30.49
C SER A 54 -19.37 -1.23 29.42
N VAL A 55 -18.97 0.02 29.61
CA VAL A 55 -19.14 1.10 28.62
C VAL A 55 -18.18 0.88 27.46
N ILE A 56 -16.93 0.49 27.74
CA ILE A 56 -15.94 0.14 26.70
C ILE A 56 -16.37 -1.14 25.97
N ARG A 57 -16.88 -2.13 26.68
CA ARG A 57 -17.36 -3.38 26.08
C ARG A 57 -18.59 -3.18 25.19
N ASN A 58 -19.52 -2.29 25.58
CA ASN A 58 -20.69 -1.96 24.76
C ASN A 58 -20.35 -1.06 23.56
N ALA A 59 -19.34 -0.23 23.66
CA ALA A 59 -18.79 0.52 22.51
C ALA A 59 -18.11 -0.42 21.51
N LEU A 60 -17.33 -1.40 22.01
CA LEU A 60 -16.70 -2.43 21.19
C LEU A 60 -17.74 -3.37 20.53
N MET A 61 -18.77 -3.81 21.28
CA MET A 61 -19.82 -4.70 20.72
C MET A 61 -20.69 -4.00 19.66
N LYS A 62 -20.87 -2.68 19.74
CA LYS A 62 -21.53 -1.90 18.67
C LYS A 62 -20.69 -1.75 17.41
N SER A 63 -19.37 -1.89 17.51
CA SER A 63 -18.48 -1.85 16.33
C SER A 63 -18.49 -3.15 15.50
N TYR A 64 -19.03 -4.26 16.05
CA TYR A 64 -19.12 -5.52 15.33
C TYR A 64 -20.24 -5.58 14.28
N ASP A 65 -21.26 -4.73 14.40
CA ASP A 65 -22.40 -4.74 13.46
C ASP A 65 -22.37 -3.65 12.39
N VAL A 66 -21.41 -2.71 12.45
CA VAL A 66 -21.32 -1.61 11.47
C VAL A 66 -19.85 -1.26 11.25
N LEU A 67 -19.30 -1.58 10.09
CA LEU A 67 -18.15 -0.84 9.59
C LEU A 67 -18.53 0.65 9.60
N PRO A 68 -17.66 1.56 10.09
CA PRO A 68 -17.96 2.98 10.10
C PRO A 68 -18.44 3.39 8.71
N LYS A 69 -19.52 4.15 8.63
CA LYS A 69 -19.97 4.71 7.37
C LYS A 69 -18.87 5.63 6.83
N ALA A 70 -18.80 5.81 5.50
CA ALA A 70 -17.81 6.69 4.86
C ALA A 70 -17.69 8.06 5.56
N ASP A 71 -18.81 8.65 5.97
CA ASP A 71 -18.89 9.90 6.74
C ASP A 71 -18.14 9.85 8.10
N GLU A 72 -18.09 8.69 8.77
CA GLU A 72 -17.43 8.56 10.09
C GLU A 72 -15.92 8.50 9.92
N ARG A 73 -15.43 7.85 8.88
CA ARG A 73 -13.98 7.80 8.58
C ARG A 73 -13.44 9.14 8.08
N GLU A 74 -14.20 9.82 7.26
CA GLU A 74 -13.88 11.19 6.85
C GLU A 74 -13.82 12.12 8.07
N HIS A 75 -14.73 11.97 9.02
CA HIS A 75 -14.73 12.72 10.27
C HIS A 75 -13.52 12.38 11.16
N GLU A 76 -13.15 11.11 11.27
CA GLU A 76 -11.95 10.67 11.99
C GLU A 76 -10.68 11.22 11.35
N PHE A 77 -10.61 11.21 10.01
CA PHE A 77 -9.48 11.79 9.27
C PHE A 77 -9.36 13.30 9.48
N LEU A 78 -10.47 14.04 9.42
CA LEU A 78 -10.50 15.48 9.68
C LEU A 78 -10.15 15.81 11.14
N LEU A 79 -10.57 14.96 12.09
CA LEU A 79 -10.22 15.11 13.50
C LEU A 79 -8.73 14.86 13.73
N ALA A 80 -8.15 13.87 13.06
CA ALA A 80 -6.72 13.59 13.10
C ALA A 80 -5.92 14.78 12.55
N GLN A 81 -6.31 15.33 11.40
CA GLN A 81 -5.70 16.56 10.84
C GLN A 81 -5.77 17.75 11.81
N LYS A 82 -6.88 17.89 12.52
CA LYS A 82 -7.02 18.98 13.50
C LYS A 82 -6.09 18.80 14.70
N LEU A 83 -5.89 17.57 15.17
CA LEU A 83 -4.96 17.25 16.23
C LEU A 83 -3.50 17.49 15.82
N GLU A 84 -3.17 17.26 14.52
CA GLU A 84 -1.85 17.59 13.96
C GLU A 84 -1.51 19.07 14.12
N LEU A 85 -2.45 19.93 13.72
CA LEU A 85 -2.26 21.39 13.78
C LEU A 85 -2.10 21.91 15.23
N GLU A 86 -2.52 21.14 16.24
CA GLU A 86 -2.28 21.47 17.64
C GLU A 86 -0.85 21.10 18.08
N GLU A 87 -0.24 20.05 17.50
CA GLU A 87 1.13 19.61 17.82
C GLU A 87 2.20 20.30 16.96
N ASP A 88 1.94 20.47 15.66
CA ASP A 88 2.81 21.23 14.73
C ASP A 88 1.94 22.18 13.89
N PRO A 89 1.98 23.50 14.15
CA PRO A 89 1.10 24.46 13.48
C PRO A 89 1.49 24.76 12.03
N ARG A 90 2.63 24.23 11.54
CA ARG A 90 3.03 24.42 10.15
C ARG A 90 2.12 23.60 9.23
N LEU A 91 1.78 24.14 8.06
CA LEU A 91 1.01 23.41 7.08
C LEU A 91 1.86 22.31 6.41
N LEU A 92 1.28 21.15 6.17
CA LEU A 92 1.97 20.07 5.46
C LEU A 92 2.50 20.54 4.09
N SER A 93 1.74 21.39 3.38
CA SER A 93 2.16 22.00 2.11
C SER A 93 3.43 22.83 2.19
N GLU A 94 3.80 23.32 3.37
CA GLU A 94 5.02 24.12 3.59
C GLU A 94 6.23 23.24 3.91
N ILE A 95 5.99 22.11 4.63
CA ILE A 95 7.06 21.23 5.14
C ILE A 95 7.12 19.87 4.44
N TRP A 96 6.36 19.66 3.38
CA TRP A 96 6.25 18.36 2.75
C TRP A 96 7.57 17.73 2.29
N ARG A 97 8.58 18.58 1.95
CA ARG A 97 9.91 18.07 1.58
C ARG A 97 10.63 17.47 2.78
N GLU A 98 10.53 18.09 3.95
CA GLU A 98 11.07 17.56 5.20
C GLU A 98 10.38 16.22 5.53
N ILE A 99 9.04 16.16 5.41
CA ILE A 99 8.24 14.95 5.64
C ILE A 99 8.58 13.86 4.62
N GLN A 100 8.95 14.23 3.40
CA GLN A 100 9.43 13.31 2.36
C GLN A 100 10.93 12.98 2.49
N GLY A 101 11.58 13.40 3.55
CA GLY A 101 12.93 12.99 3.91
C GLY A 101 14.05 13.85 3.31
N GLU A 102 13.80 15.09 2.93
CA GLU A 102 14.85 16.01 2.40
C GLU A 102 16.09 16.00 3.30
N ASN A 103 15.90 16.01 4.63
CA ASN A 103 16.94 15.98 5.65
C ASN A 103 17.00 14.62 6.39
N ASP A 104 16.73 13.50 5.70
CA ASP A 104 16.77 12.16 6.26
C ASP A 104 15.93 11.98 7.55
N TRP A 105 14.85 12.75 7.69
CA TRP A 105 13.93 12.82 8.83
C TRP A 105 14.60 13.20 10.16
N GLU A 106 15.76 13.88 10.12
CA GLU A 106 16.43 14.37 11.32
C GLU A 106 15.49 15.29 12.12
N GLY A 107 15.35 15.01 13.42
CA GLY A 107 14.46 15.78 14.31
C GLY A 107 12.95 15.49 14.14
N LEU A 108 12.53 14.64 13.20
CA LEU A 108 11.13 14.30 12.98
C LEU A 108 10.72 12.93 13.54
N ILE A 109 11.69 12.04 13.80
CA ILE A 109 11.43 10.69 14.30
C ILE A 109 11.43 10.67 15.84
N ASP A 110 12.26 11.47 16.48
CA ASP A 110 12.42 11.46 17.93
C ASP A 110 12.62 12.88 18.46
N PRO A 111 11.57 13.52 19.00
CA PRO A 111 10.20 13.04 19.12
C PRO A 111 9.51 12.85 17.78
N MET A 112 8.51 11.96 17.74
CA MET A 112 7.76 11.72 16.52
C MET A 112 6.90 12.92 16.15
N ASN A 113 7.18 13.51 14.98
CA ASN A 113 6.39 14.61 14.42
C ASN A 113 5.01 14.11 13.98
N SER A 114 3.96 14.88 14.24
CA SER A 114 2.57 14.50 13.95
C SER A 114 2.30 14.37 12.45
N HIS A 115 2.77 15.31 11.62
CA HIS A 115 2.62 15.24 10.16
C HIS A 115 3.35 14.01 9.58
N LEU A 116 4.57 13.72 10.08
CA LEU A 116 5.29 12.51 9.65
C LEU A 116 4.52 11.25 10.02
N ARG A 117 3.97 11.18 11.25
CA ARG A 117 3.16 10.03 11.70
C ARG A 117 2.00 9.77 10.75
N LEU A 118 1.21 10.79 10.42
CA LEU A 118 0.04 10.63 9.55
C LEU A 118 0.43 10.25 8.12
N GLU A 119 1.48 10.85 7.56
CA GLU A 119 1.96 10.48 6.23
C GLU A 119 2.48 9.03 6.21
N VAL A 120 3.22 8.59 7.24
CA VAL A 120 3.68 7.20 7.34
C VAL A 120 2.49 6.23 7.47
N LEU A 121 1.48 6.56 8.28
CA LEU A 121 0.24 5.78 8.37
C LEU A 121 -0.46 5.70 7.01
N ARG A 122 -0.64 6.83 6.33
CA ARG A 122 -1.28 6.90 5.01
C ARG A 122 -0.56 6.02 3.97
N TYR A 123 0.77 6.11 3.87
CA TYR A 123 1.54 5.25 2.95
C TYR A 123 1.51 3.77 3.36
N GLY A 124 1.38 3.49 4.65
CA GLY A 124 1.15 2.14 5.15
C GLY A 124 -0.24 1.60 4.78
N GLU A 125 -1.27 2.42 4.80
CA GLU A 125 -2.62 2.06 4.34
C GLU A 125 -2.65 1.78 2.84
N PHE A 126 -1.95 2.57 2.02
CA PHE A 126 -1.77 2.26 0.60
C PHE A 126 -1.04 0.92 0.37
N ALA A 127 -0.06 0.57 1.21
CA ALA A 127 0.57 -0.75 1.17
C ALA A 127 -0.40 -1.86 1.63
N GLN A 128 -1.21 -1.62 2.66
CA GLN A 128 -2.22 -2.55 3.14
C GLN A 128 -3.33 -2.80 2.10
N ALA A 129 -3.70 -1.77 1.35
CA ALA A 129 -4.66 -1.87 0.24
C ALA A 129 -4.26 -2.93 -0.78
N CYS A 130 -2.97 -3.18 -0.97
CA CYS A 130 -2.48 -4.24 -1.84
C CYS A 130 -2.87 -5.64 -1.34
N TYR A 131 -2.89 -5.87 -0.02
CA TYR A 131 -3.32 -7.15 0.54
C TYR A 131 -4.84 -7.28 0.54
N ASP A 132 -5.55 -6.20 0.83
CA ASP A 132 -7.00 -6.19 0.96
C ASP A 132 -7.70 -6.41 -0.38
N SER A 133 -7.10 -5.94 -1.46
CA SER A 133 -7.63 -6.08 -2.81
C SER A 133 -7.16 -7.34 -3.55
N PHE A 134 -6.17 -8.05 -3.03
CA PHE A 134 -5.61 -9.24 -3.70
C PHE A 134 -6.48 -10.48 -3.51
N ASP A 135 -6.78 -11.19 -4.60
CA ASP A 135 -7.45 -12.48 -4.56
C ASP A 135 -6.42 -13.61 -4.40
N PHE A 136 -6.30 -14.12 -3.19
CA PHE A 136 -5.39 -15.23 -2.86
C PHE A 136 -6.12 -16.57 -2.62
N ASP A 137 -7.45 -16.64 -2.86
CA ASP A 137 -8.20 -17.88 -2.75
C ASP A 137 -7.83 -18.86 -3.87
N PRO A 138 -7.19 -20.00 -3.57
CA PRO A 138 -6.78 -20.96 -4.59
C PRO A 138 -7.97 -21.64 -5.31
N HIS A 139 -9.17 -21.53 -4.79
CA HIS A 139 -10.39 -22.04 -5.43
C HIS A 139 -11.03 -21.00 -6.36
N SER A 140 -10.65 -19.75 -6.27
CA SER A 140 -11.09 -18.70 -7.19
C SER A 140 -10.44 -18.87 -8.56
N LYS A 141 -11.23 -18.78 -9.63
CA LYS A 141 -10.68 -18.69 -11.00
C LYS A 141 -9.92 -17.39 -11.26
N TYR A 142 -10.06 -16.40 -10.38
CA TYR A 142 -9.36 -15.11 -10.41
C TYR A 142 -8.18 -15.04 -9.44
N CYS A 143 -7.83 -16.15 -8.79
CA CYS A 143 -6.69 -16.22 -7.87
C CYS A 143 -5.44 -15.61 -8.52
N GLY A 144 -4.75 -14.75 -7.80
CA GLY A 144 -3.60 -14.00 -8.31
C GLY A 144 -3.93 -12.64 -8.93
N SER A 145 -5.21 -12.24 -9.00
CA SER A 145 -5.63 -10.94 -9.54
C SER A 145 -6.03 -9.95 -8.44
N CYS A 146 -6.22 -8.68 -8.81
CA CYS A 146 -6.93 -7.72 -7.98
C CYS A 146 -8.43 -8.00 -8.01
N LYS A 147 -9.13 -7.76 -6.89
CA LYS A 147 -10.58 -7.97 -6.75
C LYS A 147 -11.40 -6.86 -7.39
N TYR A 148 -10.83 -5.67 -7.55
CA TYR A 148 -11.54 -4.44 -7.93
C TYR A 148 -11.04 -3.88 -9.25
N THR A 149 -11.87 -3.08 -9.92
CA THR A 149 -11.45 -2.27 -11.07
C THR A 149 -10.61 -1.08 -10.60
N THR A 150 -9.85 -0.46 -11.50
CA THR A 150 -9.07 0.74 -11.15
C THR A 150 -9.95 1.89 -10.67
N SER A 151 -11.14 2.05 -11.25
CA SER A 151 -12.08 3.12 -10.89
C SER A 151 -12.82 2.91 -9.56
N GLU A 152 -12.92 1.66 -9.08
CA GLU A 152 -13.62 1.33 -7.84
C GLU A 152 -12.69 1.01 -6.68
N PHE A 153 -11.38 0.97 -6.94
CA PHE A 153 -10.39 0.44 -6.00
C PHE A 153 -10.44 1.13 -4.64
N PHE A 154 -10.29 2.43 -4.61
CA PHE A 154 -10.27 3.19 -3.37
C PHE A 154 -11.66 3.28 -2.71
N ASP A 155 -12.74 3.35 -3.49
CA ASP A 155 -14.10 3.32 -2.95
C ASP A 155 -14.39 1.99 -2.25
N LYS A 156 -14.03 0.85 -2.88
CA LYS A 156 -14.23 -0.49 -2.31
C LYS A 156 -13.38 -0.77 -1.07
N LEU A 157 -12.30 -0.05 -0.91
CA LEU A 157 -11.42 -0.12 0.26
C LEU A 157 -11.72 0.99 1.28
N GLU A 158 -12.74 1.83 1.02
CA GLU A 158 -13.11 2.97 1.86
C GLU A 158 -11.96 3.97 2.06
N MET A 159 -11.15 4.14 1.00
CA MET A 159 -9.97 5.00 0.97
C MET A 159 -10.12 6.20 0.00
N ALA A 160 -11.32 6.47 -0.51
CA ALA A 160 -11.58 7.57 -1.45
C ALA A 160 -11.18 8.94 -0.89
N HIS A 161 -11.27 9.11 0.44
CA HIS A 161 -10.88 10.32 1.15
C HIS A 161 -9.40 10.70 1.01
N HIS A 162 -8.53 9.79 0.56
CA HIS A 162 -7.15 10.12 0.27
C HIS A 162 -6.94 10.88 -1.04
N GLY A 163 -7.96 11.00 -1.89
CA GLY A 163 -7.95 11.82 -3.10
C GLY A 163 -7.02 11.35 -4.21
N TYR A 164 -6.81 10.02 -4.34
CA TYR A 164 -5.97 9.41 -5.38
C TYR A 164 -6.78 8.61 -6.38
N ASP A 165 -6.33 8.61 -7.65
CA ASP A 165 -6.84 7.75 -8.70
C ASP A 165 -5.78 6.71 -9.11
N ILE A 166 -6.23 5.46 -9.33
CA ILE A 166 -5.38 4.41 -9.89
C ILE A 166 -5.14 4.68 -11.37
N CYS A 167 -3.88 4.87 -11.74
CA CYS A 167 -3.48 5.04 -13.14
C CYS A 167 -3.18 3.71 -13.82
N ARG A 168 -2.61 2.75 -13.07
CA ARG A 168 -2.16 1.48 -13.64
C ARG A 168 -2.05 0.38 -12.59
N TYR A 169 -2.44 -0.85 -12.94
CA TYR A 169 -2.08 -2.06 -12.20
C TYR A 169 -0.74 -2.61 -12.70
N LEU A 170 0.01 -3.19 -11.78
CA LEU A 170 1.32 -3.79 -12.03
C LEU A 170 1.22 -5.31 -11.92
N TYR A 171 1.82 -6.01 -12.86
CA TYR A 171 1.82 -7.47 -12.92
C TYR A 171 3.23 -8.01 -13.08
N ALA A 172 3.49 -9.19 -12.49
CA ALA A 172 4.68 -9.97 -12.75
C ALA A 172 4.31 -11.37 -13.21
N THR A 173 5.24 -12.06 -13.88
CA THR A 173 5.04 -13.46 -14.26
C THR A 173 5.40 -14.38 -13.09
N SER A 174 4.64 -15.47 -12.93
CA SER A 174 4.96 -16.56 -12.02
C SER A 174 5.95 -17.58 -12.62
N ASN A 175 6.37 -17.37 -13.86
CA ASN A 175 7.33 -18.25 -14.53
C ASN A 175 8.77 -17.89 -14.16
N ILE A 176 9.05 -17.84 -12.86
CA ILE A 176 10.37 -17.62 -12.27
C ILE A 176 10.62 -18.65 -11.16
N ASN A 177 11.90 -18.80 -10.76
CA ASN A 177 12.32 -19.75 -9.72
C ASN A 177 11.88 -19.37 -8.28
N LEU A 178 10.71 -18.82 -8.11
CA LEU A 178 10.06 -18.49 -6.83
C LEU A 178 8.64 -19.07 -6.79
N GLU A 179 8.50 -20.35 -7.10
CA GLU A 179 7.20 -21.00 -7.33
C GLU A 179 6.21 -20.85 -6.18
N LYS A 180 6.68 -20.85 -4.94
CA LYS A 180 5.83 -20.73 -3.75
C LYS A 180 5.32 -19.32 -3.48
N PHE A 181 5.93 -18.31 -4.09
CA PHE A 181 5.53 -16.92 -3.96
C PHE A 181 4.19 -16.62 -4.64
N PHE A 182 3.92 -17.29 -5.75
CA PHE A 182 2.75 -17.01 -6.58
C PHE A 182 1.55 -17.84 -6.19
N GLN A 183 0.43 -17.15 -6.00
CA GLN A 183 -0.84 -17.82 -5.83
C GLN A 183 -1.37 -18.28 -7.19
N LYS A 184 -1.66 -19.57 -7.30
CA LYS A 184 -2.21 -20.18 -8.53
C LYS A 184 -3.59 -20.75 -8.23
N SER A 185 -4.54 -20.51 -9.14
CA SER A 185 -5.86 -21.13 -9.06
C SER A 185 -5.75 -22.64 -9.21
N ARG A 186 -6.44 -23.37 -8.33
CA ARG A 186 -6.67 -24.82 -8.44
C ARG A 186 -7.96 -25.14 -9.20
N SER A 187 -8.63 -24.12 -9.73
CA SER A 187 -9.87 -24.30 -10.49
C SER A 187 -9.59 -25.06 -11.77
N ILE A 188 -10.46 -26.06 -12.07
CA ILE A 188 -10.43 -26.82 -13.33
C ILE A 188 -11.05 -25.98 -14.46
N ARG A 189 -11.76 -24.90 -14.12
CA ARG A 189 -12.41 -23.99 -15.08
C ARG A 189 -11.41 -22.95 -15.61
N SER A 190 -11.77 -22.31 -16.71
CA SER A 190 -10.98 -21.23 -17.31
C SER A 190 -10.52 -20.22 -16.27
N ILE A 191 -9.20 -20.18 -16.01
CA ILE A 191 -8.54 -19.21 -15.12
C ILE A 191 -8.28 -17.91 -15.88
N TRP A 192 -8.23 -16.78 -15.16
CA TRP A 192 -8.01 -15.47 -15.77
C TRP A 192 -6.63 -15.31 -16.43
N SER A 193 -5.61 -15.89 -15.80
CA SER A 193 -4.25 -16.00 -16.34
C SER A 193 -3.52 -17.18 -15.69
N PRO A 194 -2.76 -17.97 -16.46
CA PRO A 194 -1.96 -19.07 -15.92
C PRO A 194 -0.66 -18.59 -15.24
N HIS A 195 -0.14 -17.41 -15.61
CA HIS A 195 1.19 -16.98 -15.23
C HIS A 195 1.23 -15.60 -14.57
N ALA A 196 0.30 -14.69 -14.84
CA ALA A 196 0.33 -13.37 -14.25
C ALA A 196 -0.13 -13.36 -12.80
N ASN A 197 0.56 -12.56 -11.98
CA ASN A 197 0.15 -12.17 -10.65
C ASN A 197 0.13 -10.66 -10.55
N TRP A 198 -0.93 -10.13 -9.95
CA TRP A 198 -1.03 -8.72 -9.62
C TRP A 198 -0.07 -8.37 -8.48
N MET A 199 0.76 -7.36 -8.69
CA MET A 199 1.85 -7.00 -7.79
C MET A 199 1.68 -5.64 -7.11
N GLY A 200 0.67 -4.87 -7.51
CA GLY A 200 0.45 -3.54 -6.96
C GLY A 200 -0.10 -2.58 -8.00
N TYR A 201 0.10 -1.30 -7.75
CA TYR A 201 -0.49 -0.26 -8.58
C TYR A 201 0.35 1.02 -8.58
N VAL A 202 0.11 1.83 -9.61
CA VAL A 202 0.51 3.25 -9.68
C VAL A 202 -0.74 4.09 -9.57
N ALA A 203 -0.72 5.10 -8.71
CA ALA A 203 -1.78 6.06 -8.51
C ALA A 203 -1.23 7.49 -8.53
N VAL A 204 -2.11 8.47 -8.67
CA VAL A 204 -1.73 9.88 -8.61
C VAL A 204 -2.78 10.64 -7.82
N THR A 205 -2.36 11.64 -7.05
CA THR A 205 -3.31 12.55 -6.41
C THR A 205 -4.11 13.28 -7.48
N SER A 206 -5.43 13.14 -7.46
CA SER A 206 -6.37 13.72 -8.45
C SER A 206 -7.29 14.77 -7.83
N ASP A 207 -7.54 14.69 -6.53
CA ASP A 207 -8.35 15.66 -5.81
C ASP A 207 -7.59 16.96 -5.57
N GLU A 208 -8.20 18.09 -5.96
CA GLU A 208 -7.57 19.42 -5.89
C GLU A 208 -7.42 19.93 -4.44
N GLU A 209 -8.24 19.47 -3.50
CA GLU A 209 -8.10 19.83 -2.08
C GLU A 209 -6.93 19.08 -1.47
N GLU A 210 -6.80 17.82 -1.81
CA GLU A 210 -5.67 16.99 -1.37
C GLU A 210 -4.34 17.49 -1.97
N ILE A 211 -4.30 17.88 -3.26
CA ILE A 211 -3.11 18.49 -3.88
C ILE A 211 -2.69 19.76 -3.12
N ARG A 212 -3.66 20.62 -2.76
CA ARG A 212 -3.39 21.82 -1.97
C ARG A 212 -2.91 21.49 -0.55
N ARG A 213 -3.50 20.49 0.09
CA ARG A 213 -3.08 20.02 1.42
C ARG A 213 -1.64 19.50 1.39
N LEU A 214 -1.30 18.70 0.39
CA LEU A 214 0.04 18.13 0.20
C LEU A 214 1.08 19.15 -0.29
N GLY A 215 0.65 20.27 -0.88
CA GLY A 215 1.52 21.24 -1.53
C GLY A 215 2.16 20.74 -2.84
N ARG A 216 1.70 19.59 -3.35
CA ARG A 216 2.21 18.93 -4.56
C ARG A 216 1.25 17.89 -5.08
N ARG A 217 1.40 17.52 -6.32
CA ARG A 217 0.82 16.29 -6.87
C ARG A 217 1.77 15.13 -6.57
N ASP A 218 1.28 14.08 -5.96
CA ASP A 218 2.08 12.91 -5.57
C ASP A 218 1.83 11.74 -6.52
N VAL A 219 2.89 11.23 -7.14
CA VAL A 219 2.86 9.98 -7.93
C VAL A 219 3.22 8.85 -6.98
N LEU A 220 2.21 8.04 -6.65
CA LEU A 220 2.31 6.94 -5.71
C LEU A 220 2.50 5.61 -6.43
N ILE A 221 3.48 4.84 -6.00
CA ILE A 221 3.66 3.44 -6.42
C ILE A 221 3.54 2.57 -5.17
N SER A 222 2.61 1.62 -5.18
CA SER A 222 2.44 0.69 -4.06
C SER A 222 2.65 -0.75 -4.52
N TRP A 223 3.61 -1.43 -3.88
CA TRP A 223 3.97 -2.80 -4.17
C TRP A 223 3.41 -3.76 -3.13
N ARG A 224 2.78 -4.82 -3.60
CA ARG A 224 2.29 -5.92 -2.76
C ARG A 224 3.46 -6.80 -2.29
N GLY A 225 3.43 -7.15 -1.01
CA GLY A 225 4.27 -8.22 -0.49
C GLY A 225 3.69 -9.62 -0.75
N THR A 226 4.32 -10.63 -0.17
CA THR A 226 3.82 -12.02 -0.25
C THR A 226 2.74 -12.29 0.80
N VAL A 227 1.75 -13.11 0.43
CA VAL A 227 0.73 -13.59 1.37
C VAL A 227 1.17 -14.87 2.10
N THR A 228 2.26 -15.52 1.63
CA THR A 228 2.85 -16.74 2.21
C THR A 228 4.29 -16.50 2.66
N TYR A 229 4.50 -15.50 3.50
CA TYR A 229 5.83 -14.99 3.84
C TYR A 229 6.77 -16.02 4.49
N LEU A 230 6.26 -16.99 5.28
CA LEU A 230 7.10 -18.03 5.89
C LEU A 230 7.74 -18.95 4.85
N GLU A 231 6.99 -19.32 3.81
CA GLU A 231 7.49 -20.15 2.72
C GLU A 231 8.52 -19.39 1.87
N TRP A 232 8.27 -18.08 1.66
CA TRP A 232 9.16 -17.21 0.92
C TRP A 232 10.50 -16.97 1.63
N LEU A 233 10.52 -16.85 2.97
CA LEU A 233 11.76 -16.71 3.74
C LEU A 233 12.73 -17.88 3.51
N HIS A 234 12.21 -19.09 3.34
CA HIS A 234 13.01 -20.27 3.03
C HIS A 234 13.55 -20.28 1.58
N ASP A 235 12.86 -19.60 0.67
CA ASP A 235 13.18 -19.57 -0.75
C ASP A 235 14.13 -18.43 -1.16
N LEU A 236 14.41 -17.47 -0.26
CA LEU A 236 15.42 -16.43 -0.47
C LEU A 236 16.81 -17.07 -0.68
N LYS A 237 17.29 -17.01 -1.92
CA LYS A 237 18.52 -17.68 -2.33
C LYS A 237 19.80 -17.05 -1.78
N ASN A 238 19.73 -15.87 -1.15
CA ASN A 238 20.87 -15.09 -0.68
C ASN A 238 21.97 -14.88 -1.76
N ILE A 239 21.57 -14.81 -3.03
CA ILE A 239 22.48 -14.67 -4.16
C ILE A 239 22.41 -13.23 -4.66
N LEU A 240 23.54 -12.52 -4.52
CA LEU A 240 23.72 -11.21 -5.10
C LEU A 240 23.98 -11.32 -6.62
N ARG A 241 23.30 -10.49 -7.39
CA ARG A 241 23.42 -10.42 -8.84
C ARG A 241 23.67 -8.97 -9.26
N PRO A 242 24.56 -8.70 -10.23
CA PRO A 242 24.75 -7.37 -10.78
C PRO A 242 23.44 -6.81 -11.33
N VAL A 243 23.21 -5.52 -11.09
CA VAL A 243 22.07 -4.79 -11.66
C VAL A 243 22.47 -4.29 -13.04
N HIS A 244 21.82 -4.81 -14.08
CA HIS A 244 22.10 -4.42 -15.47
C HIS A 244 21.28 -3.18 -15.92
N PHE A 245 20.94 -2.25 -15.01
CA PHE A 245 20.27 -1.00 -15.40
C PHE A 245 21.26 0.06 -15.90
N ARG A 246 22.55 -0.10 -15.56
CA ARG A 246 23.71 0.63 -16.06
C ARG A 246 24.98 -0.23 -15.95
N ASP A 247 26.06 0.19 -16.61
CA ASP A 247 27.36 -0.49 -16.66
C ASP A 247 28.16 -0.39 -15.37
N ASN A 248 27.57 -0.75 -14.23
CA ASN A 248 28.27 -0.86 -12.96
C ASN A 248 28.07 -2.25 -12.35
N PRO A 249 28.94 -3.21 -12.63
CA PRO A 249 28.81 -4.59 -12.16
C PRO A 249 29.00 -4.75 -10.63
N HIS A 250 29.48 -3.71 -9.94
CA HIS A 250 29.69 -3.74 -8.49
C HIS A 250 28.42 -3.48 -7.71
N VAL A 251 27.42 -2.86 -8.33
CA VAL A 251 26.09 -2.67 -7.74
C VAL A 251 25.31 -3.97 -7.92
N GLN A 252 25.01 -4.63 -6.79
CA GLN A 252 24.39 -5.95 -6.79
C GLN A 252 23.17 -5.97 -5.89
N ILE A 253 22.14 -6.71 -6.33
CA ILE A 253 20.89 -6.92 -5.58
C ILE A 253 20.56 -8.41 -5.47
N GLU A 254 19.65 -8.75 -4.58
CA GLU A 254 19.14 -10.11 -4.43
C GLU A 254 18.46 -10.58 -5.73
N SER A 255 18.85 -11.78 -6.17
CA SER A 255 18.49 -12.31 -7.50
C SER A 255 16.99 -12.54 -7.67
N GLY A 256 16.27 -12.95 -6.62
CA GLY A 256 14.84 -13.18 -6.66
C GLY A 256 14.04 -11.88 -6.84
N PHE A 257 14.47 -10.79 -6.18
CA PHE A 257 13.85 -9.47 -6.40
C PHE A 257 14.09 -8.97 -7.81
N TYR A 258 15.32 -9.17 -8.32
CA TYR A 258 15.65 -8.81 -9.69
C TYR A 258 14.79 -9.58 -10.69
N ASP A 259 14.72 -10.91 -10.55
CA ASP A 259 13.94 -11.77 -11.45
C ASP A 259 12.45 -11.41 -11.40
N LEU A 260 11.88 -11.20 -10.20
CA LEU A 260 10.49 -10.79 -10.06
C LEU A 260 10.19 -9.44 -10.74
N TYR A 261 11.11 -8.51 -10.66
CA TYR A 261 10.95 -7.17 -11.20
C TYR A 261 11.14 -7.12 -12.73
N THR A 262 12.06 -7.93 -13.29
CA THR A 262 12.52 -7.81 -14.69
C THR A 262 12.02 -8.89 -15.64
N THR A 263 11.54 -10.05 -15.11
CA THR A 263 11.10 -11.13 -16.00
C THR A 263 9.76 -10.82 -16.64
N LYS A 264 9.64 -11.18 -17.92
CA LYS A 264 8.41 -11.04 -18.71
C LYS A 264 8.11 -12.32 -19.49
N GLU A 265 6.90 -12.43 -19.99
CA GLU A 265 6.45 -13.59 -20.76
C GLU A 265 5.60 -13.12 -21.94
N GLU A 266 6.16 -13.20 -23.15
CA GLU A 266 5.57 -12.64 -24.38
C GLU A 266 4.14 -13.10 -24.67
N ASN A 267 3.81 -14.35 -24.32
CA ASN A 267 2.48 -14.92 -24.53
C ASN A 267 1.48 -14.65 -23.39
N CYS A 268 1.88 -13.90 -22.39
CA CYS A 268 1.04 -13.56 -21.26
C CYS A 268 0.36 -12.20 -21.46
N LYS A 269 -0.93 -12.16 -21.39
CA LYS A 269 -1.73 -10.94 -21.60
C LYS A 269 -1.37 -9.80 -20.64
N TYR A 270 -1.00 -10.11 -19.38
CA TYR A 270 -0.77 -9.12 -18.32
C TYR A 270 0.70 -8.95 -17.95
N CYS A 271 1.56 -9.84 -18.41
CA CYS A 271 2.99 -9.82 -18.11
C CYS A 271 3.85 -9.99 -19.37
N SER A 272 3.32 -9.59 -20.54
CA SER A 272 4.11 -9.41 -21.79
C SER A 272 5.17 -8.32 -21.65
N PHE A 273 4.95 -7.38 -20.74
CA PHE A 273 5.95 -6.47 -20.20
C PHE A 273 6.26 -6.86 -18.76
N SER A 274 7.52 -6.76 -18.36
CA SER A 274 7.94 -6.96 -16.97
C SER A 274 7.32 -5.90 -16.05
N ALA A 275 7.26 -6.20 -14.76
CA ALA A 275 6.83 -5.21 -13.76
C ALA A 275 7.67 -3.92 -13.85
N ARG A 276 8.98 -4.05 -14.14
CA ARG A 276 9.89 -2.95 -14.41
C ARG A 276 9.42 -2.06 -15.57
N GLU A 277 9.21 -2.67 -16.74
CA GLU A 277 8.77 -1.93 -17.93
C GLU A 277 7.44 -1.21 -17.68
N GLN A 278 6.52 -1.85 -16.98
CA GLN A 278 5.22 -1.31 -16.64
C GLN A 278 5.34 -0.06 -15.75
N VAL A 279 6.09 -0.12 -14.65
CA VAL A 279 6.22 1.00 -13.72
C VAL A 279 7.00 2.16 -14.35
N LEU A 280 8.10 1.90 -15.08
CA LEU A 280 8.88 2.95 -15.72
C LEU A 280 8.08 3.68 -16.80
N ALA A 281 7.29 2.94 -17.59
CA ALA A 281 6.41 3.54 -18.61
C ALA A 281 5.38 4.48 -17.97
N GLU A 282 4.76 4.05 -16.87
CA GLU A 282 3.72 4.85 -16.21
C GLU A 282 4.30 6.07 -15.50
N VAL A 283 5.42 5.93 -14.80
CA VAL A 283 6.11 7.07 -14.17
C VAL A 283 6.51 8.10 -15.22
N LYS A 284 7.11 7.65 -16.34
CA LYS A 284 7.47 8.55 -17.44
C LYS A 284 6.25 9.31 -17.98
N ARG A 285 5.13 8.63 -18.18
CA ARG A 285 3.88 9.23 -18.64
C ARG A 285 3.35 10.28 -17.67
N LEU A 286 3.31 9.96 -16.36
CA LEU A 286 2.78 10.86 -15.34
C LEU A 286 3.68 12.07 -15.14
N VAL A 287 4.99 11.89 -15.09
CA VAL A 287 5.96 12.99 -14.98
C VAL A 287 5.86 13.94 -16.16
N GLU A 288 5.69 13.42 -17.39
CA GLU A 288 5.51 14.29 -18.57
C GLU A 288 4.14 14.98 -18.58
N LEU A 289 3.09 14.29 -18.10
CA LEU A 289 1.72 14.83 -18.05
C LEU A 289 1.62 16.02 -17.09
N TYR A 290 2.29 15.95 -15.95
CA TYR A 290 2.21 16.94 -14.87
C TYR A 290 3.51 17.74 -14.68
N LYS A 291 4.37 17.81 -15.69
CA LYS A 291 5.70 18.44 -15.61
C LYS A 291 5.70 19.91 -15.18
N ASP A 292 4.59 20.59 -15.40
CA ASP A 292 4.43 22.02 -15.07
C ASP A 292 3.92 22.23 -13.64
N GLU A 293 3.68 21.15 -12.88
CA GLU A 293 3.24 21.16 -11.50
C GLU A 293 4.39 20.88 -10.51
N GLU A 294 4.14 21.10 -9.23
CA GLU A 294 5.00 20.58 -8.16
C GLU A 294 4.72 19.09 -7.98
N LEU A 295 5.73 18.24 -8.14
CA LEU A 295 5.60 16.79 -8.14
C LEU A 295 6.50 16.12 -7.11
N SER A 296 6.05 14.98 -6.58
CA SER A 296 6.86 13.99 -5.89
C SER A 296 6.61 12.59 -6.45
N ILE A 297 7.57 11.69 -6.26
CA ILE A 297 7.42 10.25 -6.51
C ILE A 297 7.57 9.56 -5.17
N THR A 298 6.48 8.98 -4.69
CA THR A 298 6.45 8.27 -3.42
C THR A 298 6.17 6.80 -3.65
N ILE A 299 7.00 5.94 -3.06
CA ILE A 299 6.91 4.50 -3.27
C ILE A 299 6.75 3.81 -1.93
N THR A 300 5.82 2.88 -1.84
CA THR A 300 5.53 2.19 -0.60
C THR A 300 5.40 0.69 -0.80
N GLY A 301 5.59 -0.07 0.26
CA GLY A 301 5.39 -1.49 0.26
C GLY A 301 5.79 -2.14 1.59
N HIS A 302 5.20 -3.29 1.85
CA HIS A 302 5.46 -4.11 3.03
C HIS A 302 6.17 -5.39 2.65
N SER A 303 7.12 -5.83 3.48
CA SER A 303 7.83 -7.10 3.26
C SER A 303 8.57 -7.09 1.91
N LEU A 304 8.36 -8.07 1.05
CA LEU A 304 8.85 -8.10 -0.33
C LEU A 304 8.44 -6.86 -1.13
N GLY A 305 7.21 -6.33 -0.89
CA GLY A 305 6.77 -5.09 -1.53
C GLY A 305 7.67 -3.90 -1.18
N GLY A 306 8.22 -3.85 0.04
CA GLY A 306 9.22 -2.86 0.45
C GLY A 306 10.56 -3.02 -0.30
N ALA A 307 10.97 -4.24 -0.60
CA ALA A 307 12.16 -4.50 -1.42
C ALA A 307 11.95 -4.03 -2.88
N LEU A 308 10.80 -4.34 -3.46
CA LEU A 308 10.43 -3.87 -4.80
C LEU A 308 10.26 -2.34 -4.85
N ALA A 309 9.79 -1.73 -3.77
CA ALA A 309 9.67 -0.29 -3.64
C ALA A 309 11.05 0.39 -3.74
N LEU A 310 12.04 -0.12 -2.98
CA LEU A 310 13.40 0.41 -3.06
C LEU A 310 14.05 0.14 -4.43
N LEU A 311 13.85 -1.06 -4.99
CA LEU A 311 14.40 -1.42 -6.30
C LEU A 311 13.83 -0.54 -7.41
N SER A 312 12.52 -0.28 -7.40
CA SER A 312 11.90 0.62 -8.38
C SER A 312 12.30 2.08 -8.18
N ALA A 313 12.51 2.55 -6.94
CA ALA A 313 13.06 3.87 -6.67
C ALA A 313 14.46 4.04 -7.28
N TYR A 314 15.31 3.03 -7.05
CA TYR A 314 16.65 3.00 -7.64
C TYR A 314 16.61 3.07 -9.17
N ASP A 315 15.77 2.25 -9.80
CA ASP A 315 15.66 2.19 -11.26
C ASP A 315 15.11 3.50 -11.85
N ILE A 316 14.06 4.08 -11.28
CA ILE A 316 13.50 5.38 -11.69
C ILE A 316 14.57 6.48 -11.64
N ALA A 317 15.36 6.53 -10.56
CA ALA A 317 16.41 7.52 -10.39
C ALA A 317 17.60 7.27 -11.34
N GLU A 318 18.04 6.02 -11.51
CA GLU A 318 19.14 5.63 -12.39
C GLU A 318 18.81 5.91 -13.86
N MET A 319 17.54 5.66 -14.25
CA MET A 319 17.02 5.97 -15.58
C MET A 319 16.67 7.46 -15.76
N ARG A 320 16.86 8.28 -14.71
CA ARG A 320 16.58 9.73 -14.71
C ARG A 320 15.15 10.11 -15.05
N LEU A 321 14.19 9.25 -14.75
CA LEU A 321 12.77 9.52 -15.02
C LEU A 321 12.19 10.55 -14.04
N ASN A 322 12.89 10.82 -12.95
CA ASN A 322 12.57 11.90 -11.99
C ASN A 322 13.21 13.25 -12.37
N ILE A 323 13.69 13.42 -13.59
CA ILE A 323 14.30 14.70 -14.05
C ILE A 323 13.44 15.28 -15.16
N ILE A 324 12.83 16.44 -14.87
CA ILE A 324 12.11 17.24 -15.85
C ILE A 324 13.08 18.23 -16.47
N ARG A 325 13.04 18.38 -17.78
CA ARG A 325 13.74 19.42 -18.51
C ARG A 325 12.72 20.40 -19.06
N ASP A 326 12.88 21.66 -18.72
CA ASP A 326 12.07 22.73 -19.30
C ASP A 326 12.60 23.16 -20.69
N ASN A 327 11.83 24.03 -21.36
CA ASN A 327 12.18 24.55 -22.68
C ASN A 327 13.48 25.42 -22.66
N ASN A 328 13.93 25.84 -21.49
CA ASN A 328 15.12 26.67 -21.26
C ASN A 328 16.34 25.83 -20.85
N ASN A 329 16.29 24.51 -20.98
CA ASN A 329 17.31 23.56 -20.52
C ASN A 329 17.57 23.59 -18.98
N CYS A 330 16.70 24.23 -18.20
CA CYS A 330 16.74 24.11 -16.76
C CYS A 330 16.23 22.71 -16.37
N THR A 331 16.92 22.08 -15.44
CA THR A 331 16.56 20.74 -14.98
C THR A 331 15.98 20.80 -13.57
N LYS A 332 14.74 20.32 -13.40
CA LYS A 332 14.10 20.12 -12.08
C LYS A 332 14.19 18.64 -11.73
N LYS A 333 14.82 18.33 -10.59
CA LYS A 333 14.87 16.97 -10.05
C LYS A 333 13.71 16.79 -9.07
N LEU A 334 12.85 15.81 -9.36
CA LEU A 334 11.76 15.42 -8.46
C LEU A 334 12.33 14.57 -7.32
N PRO A 335 11.88 14.77 -6.07
CA PRO A 335 12.22 13.90 -4.95
C PRO A 335 11.63 12.51 -5.15
N ILE A 336 12.39 11.50 -4.75
CA ILE A 336 11.95 10.11 -4.67
C ILE A 336 12.04 9.68 -3.21
N SER A 337 10.91 9.31 -2.63
CA SER A 337 10.81 8.85 -1.25
C SER A 337 10.21 7.46 -1.18
N VAL A 338 10.78 6.62 -0.32
CA VAL A 338 10.32 5.25 -0.08
C VAL A 338 9.90 5.12 1.37
N PHE A 339 8.64 4.76 1.60
CA PHE A 339 8.13 4.35 2.91
C PHE A 339 8.00 2.84 2.93
N SER A 340 8.95 2.16 3.54
CA SER A 340 8.98 0.70 3.56
C SER A 340 8.68 0.14 4.95
N PHE A 341 7.83 -0.89 4.99
CA PHE A 341 7.39 -1.53 6.21
C PHE A 341 7.94 -2.95 6.26
N ALA A 342 8.71 -3.27 7.30
CA ALA A 342 9.29 -4.60 7.50
C ALA A 342 10.02 -5.16 6.27
N SER A 343 10.67 -4.29 5.48
CA SER A 343 11.36 -4.67 4.26
C SER A 343 12.67 -5.42 4.55
N PRO A 344 12.98 -6.49 3.80
CA PRO A 344 14.30 -7.12 3.83
C PRO A 344 15.37 -6.22 3.22
N ARG A 345 16.65 -6.60 3.35
CA ARG A 345 17.76 -5.98 2.64
C ARG A 345 17.66 -6.29 1.14
N VAL A 346 17.95 -5.30 0.31
CA VAL A 346 17.76 -5.43 -1.15
C VAL A 346 19.08 -5.72 -1.87
N GLY A 347 20.15 -5.04 -1.50
CA GLY A 347 21.43 -5.15 -2.21
C GLY A 347 22.64 -4.96 -1.31
N ASN A 348 23.81 -4.96 -1.95
CA ASN A 348 25.09 -4.81 -1.27
C ASN A 348 25.40 -3.35 -0.91
N LEU A 349 26.54 -3.13 -0.26
CA LEU A 349 26.98 -1.79 0.14
C LEU A 349 27.08 -0.82 -1.07
N LYS A 350 27.51 -1.32 -2.24
CA LYS A 350 27.60 -0.49 -3.45
C LYS A 350 26.23 -0.08 -3.98
N PHE A 351 25.21 -0.91 -3.81
CA PHE A 351 23.82 -0.54 -4.08
C PHE A 351 23.36 0.57 -3.12
N LYS A 352 23.67 0.45 -1.81
CA LYS A 352 23.37 1.48 -0.83
C LYS A 352 24.03 2.82 -1.19
N GLU A 353 25.36 2.82 -1.38
CA GLU A 353 26.11 4.02 -1.77
C GLU A 353 25.52 4.68 -3.02
N ARG A 354 25.11 3.87 -4.01
CA ARG A 354 24.50 4.39 -5.23
C ARG A 354 23.11 4.98 -5.02
N CYS A 355 22.29 4.40 -4.15
CA CYS A 355 21.01 5.00 -3.75
C CYS A 355 21.21 6.37 -3.09
N ASP A 356 22.22 6.48 -2.20
CA ASP A 356 22.57 7.72 -1.52
C ASP A 356 23.03 8.80 -2.54
N GLU A 357 23.90 8.45 -3.50
CA GLU A 357 24.34 9.34 -4.60
C GLU A 357 23.17 9.80 -5.49
N LEU A 358 22.21 8.93 -5.75
CA LEU A 358 21.02 9.25 -6.51
C LEU A 358 20.03 10.13 -5.73
N GLY A 359 20.25 10.30 -4.42
CA GLY A 359 19.41 11.11 -3.53
C GLY A 359 18.06 10.47 -3.24
N ILE A 360 17.99 9.13 -3.24
CA ILE A 360 16.80 8.39 -2.86
C ILE A 360 16.66 8.45 -1.34
N LYS A 361 15.48 8.83 -0.87
CA LYS A 361 15.16 8.90 0.55
C LYS A 361 14.31 7.70 0.93
N GLN A 362 14.72 6.95 1.96
CA GLN A 362 13.95 5.82 2.45
C GLN A 362 13.78 5.87 3.96
N LEU A 363 12.52 5.83 4.41
CA LEU A 363 12.17 5.57 5.80
C LEU A 363 11.78 4.10 5.95
N ARG A 364 12.56 3.38 6.76
CA ARG A 364 12.35 1.96 7.04
C ARG A 364 11.64 1.80 8.38
N VAL A 365 10.38 1.46 8.35
CA VAL A 365 9.61 1.15 9.56
C VAL A 365 9.80 -0.33 9.89
N ILE A 366 10.32 -0.62 11.06
CA ILE A 366 10.56 -1.99 11.52
C ILE A 366 10.03 -2.21 12.94
N ASN A 367 9.59 -3.42 13.21
CA ASN A 367 9.47 -3.94 14.57
C ASN A 367 10.76 -4.69 14.89
N ILE A 368 11.46 -4.33 15.96
CA ILE A 368 12.77 -4.92 16.31
C ILE A 368 12.72 -6.44 16.56
N HIS A 369 11.53 -6.99 16.77
CA HIS A 369 11.30 -8.43 16.94
C HIS A 369 10.94 -9.15 15.64
N ASP A 370 10.78 -8.42 14.53
CA ASP A 370 10.58 -8.99 13.20
C ASP A 370 11.91 -9.48 12.62
N LYS A 371 11.91 -10.69 12.07
CA LYS A 371 13.10 -11.28 11.47
C LYS A 371 13.30 -10.94 10.00
N VAL A 372 12.25 -10.51 9.30
CA VAL A 372 12.35 -10.21 7.86
C VAL A 372 13.32 -9.07 7.56
N PRO A 373 13.35 -7.95 8.30
CA PRO A 373 14.33 -6.89 8.05
C PRO A 373 15.80 -7.32 8.25
N THR A 374 16.05 -8.41 8.98
CA THR A 374 17.42 -8.92 9.17
C THR A 374 17.91 -9.75 7.99
N MET A 375 17.04 -10.06 7.02
CA MET A 375 17.32 -10.91 5.86
C MET A 375 17.46 -10.09 4.56
N PRO A 376 18.11 -10.66 3.52
CA PRO A 376 19.10 -11.72 3.60
C PRO A 376 20.38 -11.26 4.28
N GLY A 377 21.12 -12.18 4.85
CA GLY A 377 22.37 -11.90 5.55
C GLY A 377 22.75 -13.03 6.49
N LEU A 378 23.95 -12.94 7.08
CA LEU A 378 24.35 -13.83 8.15
C LEU A 378 23.39 -13.64 9.33
N ILE A 379 22.69 -14.71 9.73
CA ILE A 379 21.88 -14.75 10.96
C ILE A 379 22.85 -14.80 12.15
N ALA A 380 23.52 -13.70 12.40
CA ALA A 380 24.29 -13.55 13.62
C ALA A 380 23.60 -12.48 14.47
N ASN A 381 23.45 -12.76 15.74
CA ASN A 381 22.82 -11.86 16.71
C ASN A 381 23.33 -10.42 16.55
N GLU A 382 22.44 -9.48 16.34
CA GLU A 382 22.70 -8.04 16.12
C GLU A 382 23.48 -7.34 17.26
N LYS A 383 23.91 -8.09 18.27
CA LYS A 383 24.66 -7.59 19.43
C LYS A 383 26.16 -7.82 19.39
N ASN A 384 26.71 -8.42 18.33
CA ASN A 384 28.14 -8.63 18.25
C ASN A 384 28.82 -7.51 17.47
N ASP A 385 29.53 -6.64 18.17
CA ASP A 385 30.41 -5.58 17.61
C ASP A 385 31.40 -6.11 16.56
N LEU A 386 31.77 -7.41 16.63
CA LEU A 386 32.60 -8.09 15.66
C LEU A 386 31.91 -8.17 14.27
N GLN A 387 30.60 -8.33 14.22
CA GLN A 387 29.87 -8.43 12.94
C GLN A 387 29.74 -7.05 12.29
N LYS A 388 29.42 -6.01 13.06
CA LYS A 388 29.48 -4.63 12.59
C LYS A 388 30.88 -4.28 12.07
N PHE A 389 31.93 -4.70 12.79
CA PHE A 389 33.31 -4.51 12.37
C PHE A 389 33.63 -5.25 11.08
N LEU A 390 33.13 -6.49 10.91
CA LEU A 390 33.37 -7.31 9.70
C LEU A 390 32.55 -6.75 8.50
N GLU A 391 31.35 -6.26 8.70
CA GLU A 391 30.54 -5.61 7.65
C GLU A 391 31.14 -4.25 7.24
N GLU A 392 31.65 -3.47 8.17
CA GLU A 392 32.20 -2.13 7.91
C GLU A 392 33.67 -2.16 7.43
N LYS A 393 34.48 -3.12 7.89
CA LYS A 393 35.93 -3.13 7.63
C LYS A 393 36.39 -4.20 6.64
N VAL A 394 35.67 -5.31 6.53
CA VAL A 394 36.02 -6.41 5.61
C VAL A 394 34.90 -6.53 4.59
N HIS A 395 34.97 -5.77 3.52
CA HIS A 395 34.02 -5.74 2.40
C HIS A 395 33.85 -7.14 1.77
N PHE A 396 33.09 -8.01 2.45
CA PHE A 396 32.74 -9.30 1.86
C PHE A 396 31.79 -9.09 0.68
N PRO A 397 32.03 -9.69 -0.48
CA PRO A 397 31.22 -9.49 -1.69
C PRO A 397 29.76 -9.98 -1.56
N TRP A 398 29.38 -10.60 -0.45
CA TRP A 398 28.03 -11.08 -0.12
C TRP A 398 27.37 -10.36 1.06
N SER A 399 27.90 -9.22 1.51
CA SER A 399 27.27 -8.44 2.57
C SER A 399 26.14 -7.59 2.00
N TYR A 400 24.93 -7.78 2.52
CA TYR A 400 23.80 -6.93 2.24
C TYR A 400 23.80 -5.70 3.15
N ALA A 401 23.38 -4.57 2.62
CA ALA A 401 23.27 -3.31 3.38
C ALA A 401 21.84 -2.74 3.32
N HIS A 402 21.43 -2.11 4.42
CA HIS A 402 20.21 -1.32 4.43
C HIS A 402 20.44 0.08 3.84
N VAL A 403 19.45 0.57 3.10
CA VAL A 403 19.41 1.94 2.60
C VAL A 403 18.49 2.77 3.51
N GLY A 404 18.81 4.05 3.71
CA GLY A 404 17.96 5.04 4.36
C GLY A 404 17.91 4.97 5.88
N THR A 405 16.96 5.71 6.44
CA THR A 405 16.77 5.94 7.88
C THR A 405 15.82 4.91 8.48
N GLU A 406 16.13 4.47 9.70
CA GLU A 406 15.35 3.45 10.41
C GLU A 406 14.44 4.08 11.46
N LEU A 407 13.16 3.75 11.40
CA LEU A 407 12.20 3.93 12.49
C LEU A 407 11.99 2.57 13.18
N ALA A 408 12.73 2.35 14.25
CA ALA A 408 12.68 1.12 15.04
C ALA A 408 11.56 1.20 16.09
N LEU A 409 10.59 0.32 15.98
CA LEU A 409 9.45 0.20 16.88
C LEU A 409 9.55 -1.09 17.70
N ASP A 410 9.01 -1.08 18.90
CA ASP A 410 9.00 -2.24 19.80
C ASP A 410 7.56 -2.54 20.23
N HIS A 411 7.03 -3.68 19.81
CA HIS A 411 5.66 -4.08 20.13
C HIS A 411 5.43 -4.33 21.63
N THR A 412 6.49 -4.62 22.39
CA THR A 412 6.38 -4.86 23.82
C THR A 412 6.00 -3.61 24.60
N HIS A 413 6.20 -2.43 24.02
CA HIS A 413 5.75 -1.17 24.61
C HIS A 413 4.24 -0.92 24.45
N SER A 414 3.58 -1.61 23.52
CA SER A 414 2.13 -1.47 23.36
C SER A 414 1.36 -2.19 24.46
N PRO A 415 0.48 -1.50 25.21
CA PRO A 415 -0.36 -2.14 26.20
C PRO A 415 -1.40 -3.10 25.58
N PHE A 416 -1.65 -3.00 24.27
CA PHE A 416 -2.67 -3.73 23.54
C PHE A 416 -2.17 -5.09 23.02
N LEU A 417 -0.87 -5.20 22.70
CA LEU A 417 -0.29 -6.37 22.04
C LEU A 417 0.21 -7.41 23.06
N LYS A 418 0.23 -8.67 22.64
CA LYS A 418 0.86 -9.75 23.40
C LYS A 418 2.37 -9.52 23.46
N PRO A 419 3.02 -9.72 24.62
CA PRO A 419 4.46 -9.51 24.74
C PRO A 419 5.29 -10.57 23.99
N SER A 420 4.74 -11.77 23.80
CA SER A 420 5.34 -12.84 23.00
C SER A 420 4.46 -13.12 21.80
N ALA A 421 5.05 -13.19 20.61
CA ALA A 421 4.33 -13.35 19.37
C ALA A 421 5.14 -14.20 18.38
N ASP A 422 4.43 -14.89 17.49
CA ASP A 422 5.04 -15.58 16.36
C ASP A 422 5.49 -14.56 15.29
N ILE A 423 6.25 -15.04 14.31
CA ILE A 423 6.74 -14.22 13.21
C ILE A 423 5.56 -13.59 12.43
N GLY A 424 4.41 -14.29 12.31
CA GLY A 424 3.22 -13.75 11.64
C GLY A 424 2.64 -12.53 12.30
N CYS A 425 2.70 -12.48 13.61
CA CYS A 425 2.27 -11.35 14.41
C CYS A 425 3.28 -10.20 14.31
N THR A 426 4.57 -10.48 14.53
CA THR A 426 5.61 -9.44 14.54
C THR A 426 5.86 -8.81 13.17
N HIS A 427 5.58 -9.54 12.09
CA HIS A 427 5.71 -9.09 10.70
C HIS A 427 4.40 -8.52 10.10
N ASN A 428 3.32 -8.48 10.86
CA ASN A 428 2.03 -8.00 10.37
C ASN A 428 2.04 -6.49 10.12
N LEU A 429 1.61 -6.04 8.93
CA LEU A 429 1.60 -4.61 8.58
C LEU A 429 0.67 -3.81 9.49
N GLU A 430 -0.54 -4.31 9.79
CA GLU A 430 -1.46 -3.65 10.70
C GLU A 430 -0.88 -3.46 12.11
N ALA A 431 -0.02 -4.40 12.55
CA ALA A 431 0.72 -4.23 13.79
C ALA A 431 1.76 -3.09 13.69
N HIS A 432 2.46 -2.95 12.56
CA HIS A 432 3.37 -1.82 12.35
C HIS A 432 2.62 -0.49 12.36
N LEU A 433 1.46 -0.41 11.70
CA LEU A 433 0.63 0.81 11.70
C LEU A 433 0.14 1.15 13.11
N HIS A 434 -0.30 0.16 13.88
CA HIS A 434 -0.65 0.35 15.29
C HIS A 434 0.54 0.86 16.12
N LEU A 435 1.75 0.35 15.87
CA LEU A 435 2.94 0.79 16.58
C LEU A 435 3.34 2.23 16.21
N ILE A 436 3.21 2.62 14.94
CA ILE A 436 3.44 4.00 14.49
C ILE A 436 2.46 4.96 15.18
N ASP A 437 1.18 4.59 15.22
CA ASP A 437 0.14 5.41 15.87
C ASP A 437 0.42 5.63 17.35
N GLY A 438 0.98 4.63 18.01
CA GLY A 438 1.29 4.71 19.44
C GLY A 438 2.69 5.23 19.81
N TYR A 439 3.58 5.45 18.84
CA TYR A 439 4.96 5.88 19.09
C TYR A 439 5.10 7.40 19.14
N HIS A 440 5.65 7.94 20.22
CA HIS A 440 5.87 9.37 20.44
C HIS A 440 7.35 9.75 20.58
N GLY A 441 8.26 8.80 20.40
CA GLY A 441 9.70 8.98 20.58
C GLY A 441 10.29 8.02 21.63
N LYS A 442 11.61 7.96 21.67
CA LYS A 442 12.34 7.08 22.58
C LYS A 442 12.03 7.41 24.04
N GLY A 443 11.69 6.39 24.83
CA GLY A 443 11.36 6.53 26.24
C GLY A 443 10.02 7.23 26.53
N LYS A 444 9.24 7.59 25.53
CA LYS A 444 7.89 8.12 25.70
C LYS A 444 6.89 6.98 25.92
N LYS A 445 5.83 7.28 26.67
CA LYS A 445 4.76 6.31 26.90
C LYS A 445 3.97 6.09 25.62
N PHE A 446 3.66 4.82 25.33
CA PHE A 446 2.79 4.44 24.22
C PHE A 446 1.36 4.94 24.43
N SER A 447 0.79 5.65 23.48
CA SER A 447 -0.60 6.10 23.46
C SER A 447 -1.04 6.35 22.01
N LEU A 448 -2.22 5.85 21.61
CA LEU A 448 -2.71 6.03 20.25
C LEU A 448 -3.01 7.51 19.97
N ALA A 449 -2.34 8.08 18.98
CA ALA A 449 -2.48 9.49 18.58
C ALA A 449 -3.70 9.72 17.69
N THR A 450 -3.91 8.87 16.68
CA THR A 450 -5.01 9.00 15.72
C THR A 450 -6.25 8.19 16.12
N LYS A 451 -6.17 7.43 17.21
CA LYS A 451 -7.21 6.49 17.65
C LYS A 451 -7.57 5.41 16.63
N ARG A 452 -6.61 5.05 15.77
CA ARG A 452 -6.77 3.95 14.80
C ARG A 452 -7.33 2.71 15.49
N ASP A 453 -8.33 2.05 14.89
CA ASP A 453 -9.00 0.91 15.50
C ASP A 453 -8.03 -0.25 15.76
N ILE A 454 -7.87 -0.63 17.02
CA ILE A 454 -6.99 -1.73 17.42
C ILE A 454 -7.43 -3.08 16.84
N ALA A 455 -8.71 -3.23 16.47
CA ALA A 455 -9.22 -4.46 15.88
C ALA A 455 -8.51 -4.83 14.57
N LEU A 456 -8.01 -3.84 13.83
CA LEU A 456 -7.27 -4.03 12.59
C LEU A 456 -6.02 -4.91 12.78
N VAL A 457 -5.37 -4.85 13.94
CA VAL A 457 -4.22 -5.71 14.27
C VAL A 457 -4.55 -7.19 14.15
N ASN A 458 -5.77 -7.58 14.54
CA ASN A 458 -6.23 -8.97 14.46
C ASN A 458 -6.90 -9.33 13.13
N LYS A 459 -6.93 -8.43 12.16
CA LYS A 459 -7.53 -8.67 10.83
C LYS A 459 -7.02 -9.96 10.18
N ASP A 460 -5.70 -10.11 10.12
CA ASP A 460 -5.04 -11.28 9.52
C ASP A 460 -4.13 -12.03 10.53
N SER A 461 -4.10 -11.61 11.80
CA SER A 461 -3.26 -12.17 12.85
C SER A 461 -4.03 -12.43 14.15
N GLY A 462 -3.35 -12.82 15.21
CA GLY A 462 -3.91 -12.98 16.55
C GLY A 462 -3.06 -12.27 17.60
N PHE A 463 -2.60 -11.05 17.31
CA PHE A 463 -1.60 -10.34 18.10
C PHE A 463 -2.16 -9.55 19.28
N LEU A 464 -3.42 -9.10 19.21
CA LEU A 464 -4.08 -8.44 20.33
C LEU A 464 -4.22 -9.38 21.53
N LYS A 465 -4.11 -8.83 22.72
CA LYS A 465 -4.46 -9.52 23.95
C LYS A 465 -5.93 -9.91 23.95
N SER A 466 -6.25 -11.06 24.54
CA SER A 466 -7.61 -11.61 24.55
C SER A 466 -8.62 -10.76 25.34
N GLU A 467 -8.14 -9.92 26.26
CA GLU A 467 -8.98 -9.01 27.06
C GLU A 467 -9.75 -7.99 26.22
N TYR A 468 -9.27 -7.67 24.99
CA TYR A 468 -9.96 -6.76 24.08
C TYR A 468 -11.11 -7.42 23.31
N GLY A 469 -11.27 -8.73 23.40
CA GLY A 469 -12.41 -9.45 22.82
C GLY A 469 -12.44 -9.51 21.29
N VAL A 470 -11.35 -9.12 20.61
CA VAL A 470 -11.26 -9.16 19.14
C VAL A 470 -10.81 -10.55 18.69
N PRO A 471 -11.60 -11.27 17.87
CA PRO A 471 -11.21 -12.57 17.38
C PRO A 471 -9.93 -12.51 16.53
N PRO A 472 -9.04 -13.50 16.62
CA PRO A 472 -7.91 -13.61 15.71
C PRO A 472 -8.36 -13.89 14.28
N LYS A 473 -7.72 -13.27 13.29
CA LYS A 473 -7.97 -13.46 11.85
C LYS A 473 -9.45 -13.27 11.50
N TRP A 474 -10.05 -12.18 12.04
CA TRP A 474 -11.49 -11.92 11.89
C TRP A 474 -11.92 -11.60 10.46
N ARG A 475 -10.98 -11.17 9.61
CA ARG A 475 -11.26 -10.91 8.22
C ARG A 475 -11.68 -12.20 7.52
N GLN A 476 -12.79 -12.12 6.81
CA GLN A 476 -13.24 -13.18 5.93
C GLN A 476 -13.38 -12.61 4.51
N ASP A 477 -12.78 -13.29 3.53
CA ASP A 477 -13.02 -12.95 2.14
C ASP A 477 -14.46 -13.27 1.75
N LEU A 478 -15.06 -12.43 0.91
CA LEU A 478 -16.45 -12.55 0.45
C LEU A 478 -16.80 -13.92 -0.16
N ASN A 479 -15.81 -14.65 -0.64
CA ASN A 479 -16.00 -15.97 -1.25
C ASN A 479 -15.60 -17.14 -0.34
N LYS A 480 -15.27 -16.88 0.93
CA LYS A 480 -15.07 -17.93 1.92
C LYS A 480 -16.42 -18.36 2.46
N GLY A 481 -16.76 -19.56 2.17
CA GLY A 481 -18.00 -20.19 2.60
C GLY A 481 -18.71 -20.84 1.44
N MET A 482 -19.33 -21.97 1.72
CA MET A 482 -20.12 -22.71 0.73
C MET A 482 -21.58 -22.27 0.83
N VAL A 483 -22.21 -22.09 -0.31
CA VAL A 483 -23.64 -21.84 -0.42
C VAL A 483 -24.35 -23.04 -1.08
N ARG A 484 -25.60 -23.22 -0.78
CA ARG A 484 -26.38 -24.27 -1.39
C ARG A 484 -26.95 -23.77 -2.72
N ASN A 485 -26.63 -24.44 -3.83
CA ASN A 485 -27.16 -24.11 -5.14
C ASN A 485 -28.62 -24.60 -5.31
N SER A 486 -29.24 -24.29 -6.44
CA SER A 486 -30.62 -24.71 -6.79
C SER A 486 -30.82 -26.23 -6.85
N GLU A 487 -29.74 -27.00 -7.03
CA GLU A 487 -29.74 -28.45 -7.05
C GLU A 487 -29.55 -29.06 -5.64
N GLY A 488 -29.48 -28.21 -4.61
CA GLY A 488 -29.25 -28.63 -3.23
C GLY A 488 -27.82 -29.03 -2.88
N ARG A 489 -26.85 -28.78 -3.78
CA ARG A 489 -25.43 -29.06 -3.55
C ARG A 489 -24.72 -27.86 -2.94
N TRP A 490 -23.76 -28.13 -2.08
CA TRP A 490 -22.86 -27.10 -1.53
C TRP A 490 -21.79 -26.76 -2.56
N VAL A 491 -21.69 -25.48 -2.93
CA VAL A 491 -20.73 -24.95 -3.90
C VAL A 491 -20.11 -23.69 -3.36
N VAL A 492 -18.85 -23.42 -3.74
CA VAL A 492 -18.22 -22.12 -3.49
C VAL A 492 -18.84 -21.12 -4.48
N PRO A 493 -19.43 -19.99 -4.00
CA PRO A 493 -20.00 -18.99 -4.89
C PRO A 493 -18.93 -18.40 -5.78
N GLU A 494 -19.24 -18.22 -7.07
CA GLU A 494 -18.33 -17.52 -7.97
C GLU A 494 -18.32 -16.03 -7.65
N ARG A 495 -17.12 -15.46 -7.51
CA ARG A 495 -16.93 -14.02 -7.46
C ARG A 495 -17.41 -13.41 -8.79
N PRO A 496 -18.12 -12.27 -8.78
CA PRO A 496 -18.48 -11.56 -10.00
C PRO A 496 -17.23 -11.32 -10.87
N ARG A 497 -17.39 -11.44 -12.19
CA ARG A 497 -16.31 -11.11 -13.11
C ARG A 497 -16.02 -9.63 -12.98
N VAL A 498 -14.80 -9.29 -12.63
CA VAL A 498 -14.30 -7.92 -12.78
C VAL A 498 -14.06 -7.72 -14.27
N GLU A 499 -14.94 -6.98 -14.95
CA GLU A 499 -14.92 -6.85 -16.41
C GLU A 499 -13.66 -6.14 -16.92
N HIS A 500 -13.06 -5.32 -16.07
CA HIS A 500 -11.86 -4.59 -16.35
C HIS A 500 -10.74 -4.98 -15.37
N HIS A 501 -10.12 -6.12 -15.60
CA HIS A 501 -8.68 -6.22 -15.45
C HIS A 501 -8.09 -5.79 -16.78
N PRO A 502 -7.92 -4.49 -17.03
CA PRO A 502 -7.29 -4.11 -18.25
C PRO A 502 -5.87 -4.65 -18.17
N PRO A 503 -5.44 -5.42 -19.14
CA PRO A 503 -4.12 -5.16 -19.60
C PRO A 503 -4.20 -3.69 -19.96
N ASP A 504 -3.23 -2.96 -19.65
CA ASP A 504 -3.09 -1.58 -19.98
C ASP A 504 -3.95 -1.10 -21.14
N THR A 505 -4.49 0.08 -21.01
CA THR A 505 -5.11 0.74 -22.16
C THR A 505 -4.12 0.71 -23.32
N ALA A 506 -4.61 0.73 -24.55
CA ALA A 506 -3.75 0.79 -25.74
C ALA A 506 -2.71 1.93 -25.66
N HIS A 507 -3.04 3.00 -24.92
CA HIS A 507 -2.13 4.11 -24.65
C HIS A 507 -0.95 3.71 -23.75
N HIS A 508 -1.19 3.03 -22.63
CA HIS A 508 -0.13 2.53 -21.75
C HIS A 508 0.77 1.52 -22.47
N PHE A 509 0.17 0.64 -23.26
CA PHE A 509 0.91 -0.31 -24.07
C PHE A 509 1.84 0.38 -25.09
N ALA A 510 1.32 1.38 -25.80
CA ALA A 510 2.12 2.16 -26.75
C ALA A 510 3.26 2.93 -26.06
N LEU A 511 3.04 3.43 -24.84
CA LEU A 511 4.06 4.11 -24.05
C LEU A 511 5.12 3.15 -23.52
N ALA A 512 4.73 1.97 -23.05
CA ALA A 512 5.65 0.91 -22.66
C ALA A 512 6.55 0.49 -23.83
N MET A 513 6.00 0.36 -25.03
CA MET A 513 6.80 0.09 -26.23
C MET A 513 7.82 1.18 -26.51
N LYS A 514 7.46 2.46 -26.36
CA LYS A 514 8.41 3.58 -26.52
C LYS A 514 9.52 3.53 -25.46
N VAL A 515 9.21 3.17 -24.24
CA VAL A 515 10.21 3.00 -23.16
C VAL A 515 11.14 1.84 -23.50
N ALA A 516 10.61 0.71 -23.94
CA ALA A 516 11.40 -0.46 -24.32
C ALA A 516 12.39 -0.19 -25.48
N TYR A 517 12.03 0.73 -26.38
CA TYR A 517 12.88 1.16 -27.50
C TYR A 517 13.71 2.43 -27.20
N ASP A 518 13.66 2.98 -26.00
CA ASP A 518 14.50 4.11 -25.63
C ASP A 518 15.95 3.61 -25.46
N PRO A 519 16.90 4.05 -26.31
CA PRO A 519 18.29 3.55 -26.28
C PRO A 519 19.01 3.84 -24.95
N ARG A 520 18.46 4.71 -24.10
CA ARG A 520 18.96 4.98 -22.75
C ARG A 520 18.51 3.92 -21.73
N LEU A 521 17.50 3.13 -22.08
CA LEU A 521 16.89 2.13 -21.24
C LEU A 521 17.41 0.72 -21.54
N ASN A 522 18.58 0.53 -22.18
CA ASN A 522 19.12 -0.77 -22.57
C ASN A 522 18.60 -1.90 -21.68
N PHE A 523 17.57 -2.62 -22.17
CA PHE A 523 16.93 -3.76 -21.50
C PHE A 523 17.68 -5.05 -21.83
#